data_5184171253cca54c82e31777d139c9af
#
_entry.id   5184171253cca54c82e31777d139c9af
#
_cell.length_a   1.000
_cell.length_b   1.000
_cell.length_c   1.000
_cell.angle_alpha   90.00
_cell.angle_beta   90.00
_cell.angle_gamma   90.00
#
_symmetry.space_group_name_H-M   'P 1'
#
loop_
_entity.id
_entity.type
_entity.pdbx_description
1 polymer ?
#
loop_
_entity_poly.entity_id
_entity_poly.type
_entity_poly.pdbx_seq_one_letter_code
_entity_poly.pdbx_strand_id
1 'polypeptide(L)'
;MYYYVNKMKKIIPVILLVLSLAGCYNSSEPRERILKIYNWADYIGDSVLEDFQAYYKEQTGENIRIVYQTFDINEIMLTKIEKGHEDFDVVCPSEYIIERMLKKHLLLPIDTNFAHSPNYMQNVAPFIREQINKLSQPGEEASRYAVCYMWGTAGILYNRAYIPDSVATSWECLWNRKYAGKILMKDSYRDAYGTAIIYAHAKELEEGTVTVEELMNDYSPRAMELAEKYLKELKPNIAGWEADFGKEMMTKNKAWLNMTW
;
A
#
# COMPACT_ATOMS: atom_id res chain seq x y z
N MET A 1 23.25 67.95 -7.98
CA MET A 1 23.56 66.55 -8.25
C MET A 1 23.53 65.66 -6.96
N TYR A 2 24.05 66.10 -5.85
CA TYR A 2 24.07 65.34 -4.58
C TYR A 2 22.68 65.06 -3.96
N TYR A 3 21.70 65.93 -4.17
CA TYR A 3 20.35 65.78 -3.62
C TYR A 3 19.55 64.68 -4.28
N TYR A 4 19.73 64.43 -5.58
CA TYR A 4 19.03 63.37 -6.32
C TYR A 4 19.58 61.97 -6.00
N VAL A 5 20.91 61.85 -5.75
CA VAL A 5 21.55 60.58 -5.42
C VAL A 5 21.14 60.06 -4.03
N ASN A 6 20.94 60.93 -3.06
CA ASN A 6 20.44 60.57 -1.73
C ASN A 6 18.95 60.20 -1.69
N LYS A 7 18.14 60.76 -2.58
CA LYS A 7 16.72 60.40 -2.69
C LYS A 7 16.56 59.04 -3.37
N MET A 8 17.39 58.75 -4.40
CA MET A 8 17.43 57.42 -5.05
C MET A 8 17.88 56.31 -4.08
N LYS A 9 18.89 56.56 -3.24
CA LYS A 9 19.38 55.56 -2.25
C LYS A 9 18.33 55.17 -1.19
N LYS A 10 17.33 56.01 -0.93
CA LYS A 10 16.22 55.69 -0.02
C LYS A 10 15.04 55.00 -0.72
N ILE A 11 14.89 55.15 -2.03
CA ILE A 11 13.80 54.56 -2.82
C ILE A 11 14.13 53.14 -3.24
N ILE A 12 15.40 52.84 -3.54
CA ILE A 12 15.86 51.50 -3.95
C ILE A 12 15.53 50.39 -2.92
N PRO A 13 15.78 50.55 -1.60
CA PRO A 13 15.44 49.51 -0.62
C PRO A 13 13.91 49.34 -0.44
N VAL A 14 13.11 50.40 -0.65
CA VAL A 14 11.65 50.30 -0.60
C VAL A 14 11.10 49.56 -1.81
N ILE A 15 11.65 49.75 -2.99
CA ILE A 15 11.28 49.03 -4.21
C ILE A 15 11.71 47.57 -4.12
N LEU A 16 12.91 47.29 -3.56
CA LEU A 16 13.36 45.93 -3.31
C LEU A 16 12.50 45.22 -2.27
N LEU A 17 12.01 45.90 -1.22
CA LEU A 17 11.13 45.33 -0.22
C LEU A 17 9.71 45.05 -0.82
N VAL A 18 9.21 45.92 -1.67
CA VAL A 18 7.90 45.71 -2.34
C VAL A 18 8.00 44.56 -3.37
N LEU A 19 9.13 44.43 -4.08
CA LEU A 19 9.37 43.31 -5.00
C LEU A 19 9.54 41.97 -4.26
N SER A 20 10.11 41.96 -3.05
CA SER A 20 10.20 40.75 -2.23
C SER A 20 8.85 40.33 -1.64
N LEU A 21 7.93 41.26 -1.40
CA LEU A 21 6.55 40.98 -0.96
C LEU A 21 5.66 40.53 -2.13
N ALA A 22 5.93 40.96 -3.35
CA ALA A 22 5.21 40.49 -4.53
C ALA A 22 5.62 39.09 -5.02
N GLY A 23 6.82 38.61 -4.60
CA GLY A 23 7.32 37.25 -4.91
C GLY A 23 6.66 36.15 -4.08
N CYS A 24 5.88 36.46 -3.03
CA CYS A 24 5.16 35.50 -2.18
C CYS A 24 3.69 35.31 -2.55
N TYR A 25 3.26 35.79 -3.70
CA TYR A 25 1.96 35.38 -4.25
C TYR A 25 2.14 34.01 -4.94
N ASN A 26 2.50 33.00 -4.15
CA ASN A 26 2.21 31.65 -4.52
C ASN A 26 0.68 31.56 -4.55
N SER A 27 0.12 31.56 -5.75
CA SER A 27 -1.24 31.09 -5.96
C SER A 27 -1.21 29.60 -5.64
N SER A 28 -1.31 29.25 -4.33
CA SER A 28 -1.53 27.88 -3.93
C SER A 28 -2.84 27.46 -4.59
N GLU A 29 -2.75 26.49 -5.46
CA GLU A 29 -3.93 25.94 -6.12
C GLU A 29 -4.96 25.58 -5.05
N PRO A 30 -6.25 25.92 -5.24
CA PRO A 30 -7.27 25.61 -4.25
C PRO A 30 -7.26 24.12 -3.91
N ARG A 31 -7.40 23.78 -2.63
CA ARG A 31 -7.34 22.37 -2.16
C ARG A 31 -8.36 21.48 -2.88
N GLU A 32 -9.51 22.04 -3.25
CA GLU A 32 -10.61 21.39 -3.96
C GLU A 32 -10.22 20.94 -5.38
N ARG A 33 -9.14 21.49 -5.93
CA ARG A 33 -8.59 21.10 -7.25
C ARG A 33 -7.40 20.16 -7.17
N ILE A 34 -7.13 19.63 -5.99
CA ILE A 34 -6.02 18.70 -5.76
C ILE A 34 -6.59 17.37 -5.28
N LEU A 35 -6.33 16.30 -6.03
CA LEU A 35 -6.61 14.93 -5.62
C LEU A 35 -5.32 14.29 -5.08
N LYS A 36 -5.30 13.96 -3.80
CA LYS A 36 -4.18 13.29 -3.14
C LYS A 36 -4.44 11.80 -3.04
N ILE A 37 -3.63 11.02 -3.72
CA ILE A 37 -3.72 9.56 -3.76
C ILE A 37 -2.51 8.96 -3.05
N TYR A 38 -2.73 7.96 -2.19
CA TYR A 38 -1.69 7.22 -1.50
C TYR A 38 -1.85 5.73 -1.76
N ASN A 39 -0.96 5.16 -2.56
CA ASN A 39 -1.06 3.80 -3.11
C ASN A 39 0.27 3.05 -3.02
N TRP A 40 0.26 1.78 -3.35
CA TRP A 40 1.45 0.97 -3.59
C TRP A 40 2.19 1.44 -4.84
N ALA A 41 3.52 1.25 -4.89
CA ALA A 41 4.36 1.77 -5.96
C ALA A 41 3.97 1.22 -7.34
N ASP A 42 3.80 -0.09 -7.46
CA ASP A 42 3.63 -0.81 -8.73
C ASP A 42 2.15 -1.14 -9.08
N TYR A 43 1.18 -0.49 -8.43
CA TYR A 43 -0.23 -0.88 -8.53
C TYR A 43 -1.09 0.06 -9.38
N ILE A 44 -0.49 0.83 -10.27
CA ILE A 44 -1.22 1.71 -11.19
C ILE A 44 -0.62 1.64 -12.59
N GLY A 45 -1.45 1.66 -13.62
CA GLY A 45 -0.99 1.74 -15.01
C GLY A 45 -0.45 3.13 -15.35
N ASP A 46 0.51 3.18 -16.27
CA ASP A 46 1.25 4.40 -16.60
C ASP A 46 0.38 5.58 -17.02
N SER A 47 -0.75 5.34 -17.72
CA SER A 47 -1.63 6.41 -18.22
C SER A 47 -2.81 6.75 -17.30
N VAL A 48 -3.08 5.95 -16.27
CA VAL A 48 -4.34 6.03 -15.49
C VAL A 48 -4.55 7.41 -14.86
N LEU A 49 -3.49 8.03 -14.36
CA LEU A 49 -3.60 9.36 -13.72
C LEU A 49 -3.92 10.45 -14.76
N GLU A 50 -3.30 10.41 -15.93
CA GLU A 50 -3.54 11.36 -17.02
C GLU A 50 -4.93 11.13 -17.62
N ASP A 51 -5.33 9.89 -17.85
CA ASP A 51 -6.64 9.51 -18.35
C ASP A 51 -7.75 9.97 -17.38
N PHE A 52 -7.53 9.84 -16.09
CA PHE A 52 -8.47 10.33 -15.08
C PHE A 52 -8.57 11.86 -15.09
N GLN A 53 -7.47 12.59 -15.24
CA GLN A 53 -7.52 14.06 -15.33
C GLN A 53 -8.32 14.53 -16.57
N ALA A 54 -8.12 13.84 -17.71
CA ALA A 54 -8.89 14.11 -18.94
C ALA A 54 -10.38 13.81 -18.74
N TYR A 55 -10.70 12.65 -18.19
CA TYR A 55 -12.07 12.25 -17.84
C TYR A 55 -12.74 13.22 -16.88
N TYR A 56 -12.05 13.61 -15.80
CA TYR A 56 -12.60 14.56 -14.83
C TYR A 56 -12.92 15.90 -15.48
N LYS A 57 -12.03 16.40 -16.32
CA LYS A 57 -12.25 17.64 -17.08
C LYS A 57 -13.44 17.53 -18.03
N GLU A 58 -13.61 16.40 -18.71
CA GLU A 58 -14.75 16.14 -19.59
C GLU A 58 -16.07 16.15 -18.81
N GLN A 59 -16.10 15.52 -17.63
CA GLN A 59 -17.32 15.42 -16.81
C GLN A 59 -17.69 16.70 -16.08
N THR A 60 -16.72 17.49 -15.64
CA THR A 60 -16.95 18.64 -14.75
C THR A 60 -16.66 20.00 -15.40
N GLY A 61 -15.92 20.02 -16.50
CA GLY A 61 -15.38 21.25 -17.09
C GLY A 61 -14.17 21.81 -16.35
N GLU A 62 -13.73 21.21 -15.24
CA GLU A 62 -12.65 21.68 -14.39
C GLU A 62 -11.37 20.84 -14.54
N ASN A 63 -10.23 21.48 -14.30
CA ASN A 63 -8.96 20.74 -14.20
C ASN A 63 -8.74 20.32 -12.74
N ILE A 64 -8.21 19.10 -12.56
CA ILE A 64 -7.77 18.58 -11.28
C ILE A 64 -6.27 18.26 -11.34
N ARG A 65 -5.54 18.63 -10.31
CA ARG A 65 -4.13 18.23 -10.14
C ARG A 65 -4.05 17.00 -9.24
N ILE A 66 -3.34 15.97 -9.68
CA ILE A 66 -3.12 14.77 -8.88
C ILE A 66 -1.78 14.87 -8.18
N VAL A 67 -1.79 14.58 -6.87
CA VAL A 67 -0.61 14.35 -6.04
C VAL A 67 -0.60 12.88 -5.70
N TYR A 68 0.22 12.11 -6.40
CA TYR A 68 0.36 10.68 -6.21
C TYR A 68 1.57 10.39 -5.30
N GLN A 69 1.33 9.70 -4.19
CA GLN A 69 2.36 9.25 -3.26
C GLN A 69 2.29 7.73 -3.13
N THR A 70 3.42 7.12 -2.80
CA THR A 70 3.50 5.67 -2.62
C THR A 70 3.94 5.29 -1.22
N PHE A 71 3.56 4.09 -0.80
CA PHE A 71 4.01 3.45 0.42
C PHE A 71 4.33 1.97 0.16
N ASP A 72 5.17 1.41 1.02
CA ASP A 72 5.62 0.01 0.94
C ASP A 72 5.10 -0.83 2.11
N ILE A 73 4.69 -0.18 3.21
CA ILE A 73 4.26 -0.83 4.45
C ILE A 73 2.95 -0.21 4.93
N ASN A 74 1.92 -1.03 5.08
CA ASN A 74 0.58 -0.64 5.51
C ASN A 74 0.56 0.12 6.85
N GLU A 75 1.32 -0.35 7.83
CA GLU A 75 1.35 0.23 9.19
C GLU A 75 1.99 1.60 9.22
N ILE A 76 2.98 1.84 8.37
CA ILE A 76 3.61 3.16 8.20
C ILE A 76 2.61 4.12 7.56
N MET A 77 1.93 3.69 6.49
CA MET A 77 0.87 4.46 5.84
C MET A 77 -0.22 4.86 6.85
N LEU A 78 -0.76 3.87 7.61
CA LEU A 78 -1.79 4.13 8.61
C LEU A 78 -1.32 5.10 9.70
N THR A 79 -0.09 4.94 10.18
CA THR A 79 0.50 5.83 11.19
C THR A 79 0.61 7.26 10.69
N LYS A 80 0.95 7.44 9.41
CA LYS A 80 1.03 8.76 8.76
C LYS A 80 -0.33 9.46 8.73
N ILE A 81 -1.40 8.70 8.45
CA ILE A 81 -2.77 9.23 8.48
C ILE A 81 -3.21 9.53 9.91
N GLU A 82 -3.06 8.57 10.84
CA GLU A 82 -3.56 8.70 12.22
C GLU A 82 -2.84 9.77 13.05
N LYS A 83 -1.53 9.85 12.91
CA LYS A 83 -0.68 10.72 13.75
C LYS A 83 -0.14 11.93 13.00
N GLY A 84 0.09 11.79 11.70
CA GLY A 84 0.59 12.86 10.84
C GLY A 84 -0.51 13.81 10.38
N HIS A 85 -1.79 13.43 10.55
CA HIS A 85 -2.96 14.20 10.08
C HIS A 85 -2.84 14.59 8.60
N GLU A 86 -2.29 13.69 7.80
CA GLU A 86 -2.19 13.87 6.36
C GLU A 86 -3.57 13.75 5.71
N ASP A 87 -3.90 14.71 4.86
CA ASP A 87 -5.22 14.85 4.22
C ASP A 87 -5.25 14.17 2.84
N PHE A 88 -5.16 12.85 2.81
CA PHE A 88 -5.35 12.07 1.59
C PHE A 88 -6.85 11.97 1.22
N ASP A 89 -7.15 12.04 -0.09
CA ASP A 89 -8.51 11.86 -0.61
C ASP A 89 -8.78 10.37 -0.90
N VAL A 90 -7.76 9.65 -1.40
CA VAL A 90 -7.85 8.22 -1.71
C VAL A 90 -6.63 7.50 -1.14
N VAL A 91 -6.89 6.39 -0.46
CA VAL A 91 -5.84 5.48 0.04
C VAL A 91 -6.15 4.05 -0.39
N CYS A 92 -5.12 3.28 -0.74
CA CYS A 92 -5.27 1.91 -1.26
C CYS A 92 -4.55 0.88 -0.37
N PRO A 93 -4.92 0.72 0.90
CA PRO A 93 -4.31 -0.27 1.79
C PRO A 93 -4.83 -1.68 1.56
N SER A 94 -4.21 -2.65 2.22
CA SER A 94 -4.74 -4.00 2.33
C SER A 94 -6.02 -4.05 3.19
N GLU A 95 -6.82 -5.10 3.00
CA GLU A 95 -8.14 -5.28 3.59
C GLU A 95 -8.17 -5.14 5.13
N TYR A 96 -7.20 -5.72 5.83
CA TYR A 96 -7.14 -5.66 7.30
C TYR A 96 -6.88 -4.24 7.83
N ILE A 97 -6.26 -3.39 7.03
CA ILE A 97 -6.11 -1.97 7.35
C ILE A 97 -7.42 -1.21 7.09
N ILE A 98 -8.16 -1.56 6.03
CA ILE A 98 -9.50 -0.98 5.78
C ILE A 98 -10.41 -1.27 6.99
N GLU A 99 -10.46 -2.52 7.47
CA GLU A 99 -11.20 -2.88 8.67
C GLU A 99 -10.80 -2.03 9.89
N ARG A 100 -9.49 -1.83 10.07
CA ARG A 100 -8.96 -1.01 11.16
C ARG A 100 -9.31 0.47 11.00
N MET A 101 -9.29 1.00 9.78
CA MET A 101 -9.69 2.38 9.49
C MET A 101 -11.19 2.60 9.70
N LEU A 102 -12.03 1.62 9.37
CA LEU A 102 -13.48 1.64 9.67
C LEU A 102 -13.70 1.71 11.19
N LYS A 103 -13.09 0.80 11.96
CA LYS A 103 -13.17 0.81 13.44
C LYS A 103 -12.75 2.14 14.08
N LYS A 104 -11.93 2.91 13.40
CA LYS A 104 -11.41 4.21 13.86
C LYS A 104 -12.09 5.42 13.22
N HIS A 105 -13.12 5.19 12.40
CA HIS A 105 -13.84 6.25 11.68
C HIS A 105 -12.92 7.17 10.86
N LEU A 106 -11.93 6.58 10.18
CA LEU A 106 -10.96 7.29 9.34
C LEU A 106 -11.37 7.38 7.88
N LEU A 107 -12.47 6.74 7.48
CA LEU A 107 -12.96 6.70 6.12
C LEU A 107 -14.25 7.51 5.97
N LEU A 108 -14.40 8.15 4.84
CA LEU A 108 -15.63 8.81 4.43
C LEU A 108 -16.42 7.88 3.47
N PRO A 109 -17.76 7.92 3.51
CA PRO A 109 -18.58 7.18 2.55
C PRO A 109 -18.28 7.66 1.13
N ILE A 110 -18.24 6.72 0.19
CA ILE A 110 -18.05 7.01 -1.24
C ILE A 110 -19.33 7.64 -1.78
N ASP A 111 -19.19 8.78 -2.46
CA ASP A 111 -20.30 9.39 -3.20
C ASP A 111 -20.54 8.62 -4.49
N THR A 112 -21.71 7.95 -4.56
CA THR A 112 -22.12 7.14 -5.71
C THR A 112 -22.82 7.96 -6.81
N ASN A 113 -22.97 9.27 -6.63
CA ASN A 113 -23.67 10.12 -7.57
C ASN A 113 -22.75 10.84 -8.55
N PHE A 114 -21.44 10.76 -8.34
CA PHE A 114 -20.47 11.42 -9.22
C PHE A 114 -20.57 10.90 -10.66
N ALA A 115 -20.62 11.83 -11.61
CA ALA A 115 -20.65 11.59 -13.06
C ALA A 115 -21.69 10.55 -13.53
N HIS A 116 -22.76 10.36 -12.76
CA HIS A 116 -23.79 9.36 -13.05
C HIS A 116 -23.22 7.93 -13.23
N SER A 117 -22.03 7.65 -12.68
CA SER A 117 -21.40 6.34 -12.70
C SER A 117 -21.68 5.62 -11.37
N PRO A 118 -22.92 5.19 -11.12
CA PRO A 118 -23.36 4.84 -9.76
C PRO A 118 -22.92 3.46 -9.34
N ASN A 119 -22.30 2.66 -10.22
CA ASN A 119 -22.26 1.24 -9.94
C ASN A 119 -20.90 0.55 -10.19
N TYR A 120 -19.84 1.22 -9.72
CA TYR A 120 -18.50 0.62 -9.69
C TYR A 120 -18.51 -0.75 -8.99
N MET A 121 -19.35 -0.98 -7.98
CA MET A 121 -19.47 -2.27 -7.29
C MET A 121 -20.02 -3.40 -8.18
N GLN A 122 -20.75 -3.09 -9.25
CA GLN A 122 -21.17 -4.11 -10.22
C GLN A 122 -19.99 -4.65 -11.05
N ASN A 123 -18.94 -3.85 -11.19
CA ASN A 123 -17.73 -4.25 -11.91
C ASN A 123 -16.79 -5.09 -11.04
N VAL A 124 -17.03 -5.17 -9.73
CA VAL A 124 -16.27 -6.00 -8.79
C VAL A 124 -16.83 -7.41 -8.81
N ALA A 125 -15.97 -8.41 -8.97
CA ALA A 125 -16.38 -9.82 -8.96
C ALA A 125 -17.18 -10.17 -7.67
N PRO A 126 -18.25 -10.98 -7.76
CA PRO A 126 -19.11 -11.31 -6.61
C PRO A 126 -18.34 -11.84 -5.39
N PHE A 127 -17.38 -12.72 -5.63
CA PHE A 127 -16.48 -13.26 -4.61
C PHE A 127 -15.75 -12.14 -3.84
N ILE A 128 -15.19 -11.14 -4.55
CA ILE A 128 -14.47 -10.05 -3.92
C ILE A 128 -15.40 -9.12 -3.13
N ARG A 129 -16.62 -8.89 -3.62
CA ARG A 129 -17.63 -8.13 -2.87
C ARG A 129 -17.98 -8.80 -1.55
N GLU A 130 -18.08 -10.12 -1.55
CA GLU A 130 -18.31 -10.88 -0.33
C GLU A 130 -17.15 -10.70 0.68
N GLN A 131 -15.90 -10.74 0.23
CA GLN A 131 -14.75 -10.50 1.10
C GLN A 131 -14.75 -9.09 1.69
N ILE A 132 -15.05 -8.06 0.88
CA ILE A 132 -15.17 -6.67 1.39
C ILE A 132 -16.26 -6.59 2.46
N ASN A 133 -17.41 -7.23 2.26
CA ASN A 133 -18.50 -7.19 3.22
C ASN A 133 -18.15 -7.83 4.58
N LYS A 134 -17.23 -8.79 4.61
CA LYS A 134 -16.71 -9.37 5.87
C LYS A 134 -15.97 -8.34 6.75
N LEU A 135 -15.48 -7.25 6.16
CA LEU A 135 -14.80 -6.17 6.88
C LEU A 135 -15.75 -5.21 7.60
N SER A 136 -17.07 -5.36 7.35
CA SER A 136 -18.11 -4.46 7.88
C SER A 136 -18.11 -4.44 9.41
N GLN A 137 -18.42 -3.27 9.97
CA GLN A 137 -18.58 -3.04 11.40
C GLN A 137 -20.07 -2.86 11.72
N PRO A 138 -20.49 -3.00 12.99
CA PRO A 138 -21.87 -2.74 13.36
C PRO A 138 -22.35 -1.36 12.90
N GLY A 139 -23.33 -1.33 11.99
CA GLY A 139 -23.88 -0.09 11.42
C GLY A 139 -23.09 0.52 10.24
N GLU A 140 -21.94 -0.06 9.88
CA GLU A 140 -21.09 0.43 8.78
C GLU A 140 -20.77 -0.70 7.80
N GLU A 141 -21.42 -0.71 6.64
CA GLU A 141 -21.10 -1.62 5.56
C GLU A 141 -19.79 -1.19 4.88
N ALA A 142 -18.79 -2.05 4.83
CA ALA A 142 -17.48 -1.74 4.27
C ALA A 142 -17.55 -1.33 2.79
N SER A 143 -18.47 -1.90 2.02
CA SER A 143 -18.71 -1.54 0.62
C SER A 143 -19.20 -0.10 0.38
N ARG A 144 -19.61 0.61 1.42
CA ARG A 144 -19.93 2.05 1.34
C ARG A 144 -18.70 2.94 1.43
N TYR A 145 -17.57 2.42 1.90
CA TYR A 145 -16.35 3.18 2.19
C TYR A 145 -15.17 2.73 1.34
N ALA A 146 -15.20 1.51 0.82
CA ALA A 146 -14.09 0.93 0.09
C ALA A 146 -14.57 0.12 -1.13
N VAL A 147 -13.76 0.16 -2.17
CA VAL A 147 -13.91 -0.65 -3.39
C VAL A 147 -12.65 -1.47 -3.54
N CYS A 148 -12.79 -2.75 -3.92
CA CYS A 148 -11.62 -3.55 -4.26
C CYS A 148 -10.96 -3.00 -5.52
N TYR A 149 -9.71 -2.63 -5.37
CA TYR A 149 -8.86 -2.14 -6.45
C TYR A 149 -8.09 -3.28 -7.11
N MET A 150 -7.38 -4.07 -6.28
CA MET A 150 -6.63 -5.24 -6.72
C MET A 150 -6.71 -6.34 -5.67
N TRP A 151 -6.60 -7.57 -6.09
CA TRP A 151 -6.48 -8.71 -5.21
C TRP A 151 -5.48 -9.72 -5.80
N GLY A 152 -4.89 -10.54 -4.96
CA GLY A 152 -3.96 -11.56 -5.37
C GLY A 152 -3.72 -12.57 -4.26
N THR A 153 -2.85 -13.52 -4.54
CA THR A 153 -2.41 -14.53 -3.59
C THR A 153 -0.93 -14.38 -3.30
N ALA A 154 -0.53 -14.62 -2.06
CA ALA A 154 0.88 -14.81 -1.75
C ALA A 154 1.33 -16.18 -2.26
N GLY A 155 2.54 -16.25 -2.80
CA GLY A 155 3.10 -17.47 -3.36
C GLY A 155 4.61 -17.51 -3.30
N ILE A 156 5.18 -18.56 -3.89
CA ILE A 156 6.62 -18.74 -4.01
C ILE A 156 7.02 -18.52 -5.46
N LEU A 157 7.72 -17.44 -5.72
CA LEU A 157 8.44 -17.23 -6.98
C LEU A 157 9.80 -17.90 -6.85
N TYR A 158 10.17 -18.77 -7.81
CA TYR A 158 11.45 -19.47 -7.77
C TYR A 158 12.14 -19.57 -9.13
N ASN A 159 13.45 -19.62 -9.08
CA ASN A 159 14.29 -19.77 -10.28
C ASN A 159 14.54 -21.24 -10.57
N ARG A 160 13.93 -21.78 -11.63
CA ARG A 160 14.02 -23.19 -12.06
C ARG A 160 15.43 -23.67 -12.36
N ALA A 161 16.36 -22.76 -12.64
CA ALA A 161 17.76 -23.13 -12.84
C ALA A 161 18.44 -23.64 -11.56
N TYR A 162 17.91 -23.27 -10.39
CA TYR A 162 18.50 -23.59 -9.08
C TYR A 162 17.58 -24.39 -8.17
N ILE A 163 16.28 -24.23 -8.34
CA ILE A 163 15.25 -24.85 -7.51
C ILE A 163 14.40 -25.79 -8.37
N PRO A 164 14.42 -27.11 -8.11
CA PRO A 164 13.52 -28.04 -8.76
C PRO A 164 12.05 -27.77 -8.42
N ASP A 165 11.14 -27.99 -9.38
CA ASP A 165 9.69 -27.82 -9.19
C ASP A 165 9.18 -28.64 -7.99
N SER A 166 9.75 -29.84 -7.75
CA SER A 166 9.39 -30.70 -6.61
C SER A 166 9.73 -30.12 -5.23
N VAL A 167 10.54 -29.09 -5.16
CA VAL A 167 10.92 -28.39 -3.92
C VAL A 167 10.00 -27.22 -3.62
N ALA A 168 9.59 -26.48 -4.64
CA ALA A 168 8.76 -25.28 -4.51
C ALA A 168 7.25 -25.60 -4.38
N THR A 169 6.89 -26.72 -3.76
CA THR A 169 5.50 -27.20 -3.63
C THR A 169 4.82 -26.78 -2.33
N SER A 170 5.60 -26.32 -1.34
CA SER A 170 5.10 -25.86 -0.04
C SER A 170 6.00 -24.79 0.54
N TRP A 171 5.50 -24.10 1.57
CA TRP A 171 6.27 -23.10 2.33
C TRP A 171 7.54 -23.68 2.99
N GLU A 172 7.61 -25.00 3.19
CA GLU A 172 8.75 -25.69 3.78
C GLU A 172 10.07 -25.40 3.06
N CYS A 173 10.03 -25.15 1.74
CA CYS A 173 11.22 -24.83 0.96
C CYS A 173 11.97 -23.60 1.47
N LEU A 174 11.28 -22.67 2.14
CA LEU A 174 11.88 -21.45 2.71
C LEU A 174 12.79 -21.79 3.91
N TRP A 175 12.50 -22.86 4.66
CA TRP A 175 13.32 -23.32 5.80
C TRP A 175 14.48 -24.23 5.38
N ASN A 176 14.58 -24.59 4.09
CA ASN A 176 15.65 -25.46 3.62
C ASN A 176 17.00 -24.71 3.60
N ARG A 177 17.90 -25.12 4.47
CA ARG A 177 19.26 -24.55 4.64
C ARG A 177 20.12 -24.59 3.38
N LYS A 178 19.83 -25.46 2.43
CA LYS A 178 20.52 -25.51 1.14
C LYS A 178 20.43 -24.18 0.38
N TYR A 179 19.37 -23.41 0.63
CA TYR A 179 19.10 -22.14 -0.05
C TYR A 179 19.38 -20.92 0.84
N ALA A 180 20.13 -21.10 1.92
CA ALA A 180 20.49 -20.03 2.85
C ALA A 180 21.16 -18.86 2.12
N GLY A 181 20.71 -17.63 2.40
CA GLY A 181 21.19 -16.41 1.73
C GLY A 181 20.70 -16.24 0.29
N LYS A 182 19.70 -17.05 -0.16
CA LYS A 182 19.11 -17.00 -1.48
C LYS A 182 17.59 -16.84 -1.47
N ILE A 183 17.01 -16.56 -0.31
CA ILE A 183 15.58 -16.44 -0.09
C ILE A 183 15.23 -14.99 0.19
N LEU A 184 14.22 -14.48 -0.48
CA LEU A 184 13.57 -13.21 -0.16
C LEU A 184 12.23 -13.47 0.50
N MET A 185 11.86 -12.59 1.41
CA MET A 185 10.55 -12.56 2.06
C MET A 185 9.92 -11.19 1.84
N LYS A 186 8.60 -11.18 1.68
CA LYS A 186 7.85 -9.93 1.63
C LYS A 186 8.01 -9.15 2.93
N ASP A 187 8.31 -7.85 2.84
CA ASP A 187 8.42 -6.95 4.00
C ASP A 187 7.01 -6.51 4.45
N SER A 188 6.32 -7.47 5.02
CA SER A 188 4.97 -7.33 5.55
C SER A 188 4.83 -8.18 6.82
N TYR A 189 4.41 -7.55 7.90
CA TYR A 189 4.21 -8.26 9.18
C TYR A 189 3.18 -9.38 9.06
N ARG A 190 2.07 -9.11 8.35
CA ARG A 190 1.01 -10.09 8.18
C ARG A 190 1.44 -11.29 7.34
N ASP A 191 2.18 -11.03 6.25
CA ASP A 191 2.66 -12.11 5.39
C ASP A 191 3.77 -12.93 6.06
N ALA A 192 4.69 -12.28 6.79
CA ALA A 192 5.72 -12.96 7.55
C ALA A 192 5.11 -13.86 8.65
N TYR A 193 4.16 -13.30 9.42
CA TYR A 193 3.41 -14.05 10.42
C TYR A 193 2.68 -15.23 9.78
N GLY A 194 1.90 -14.98 8.72
CA GLY A 194 1.11 -15.99 8.04
C GLY A 194 1.95 -17.12 7.49
N THR A 195 3.08 -16.80 6.84
CA THR A 195 4.00 -17.82 6.34
C THR A 195 4.53 -18.70 7.45
N ALA A 196 4.90 -18.13 8.60
CA ALA A 196 5.44 -18.87 9.72
C ALA A 196 4.38 -19.74 10.43
N ILE A 197 3.16 -19.21 10.64
CA ILE A 197 2.11 -19.94 11.35
C ILE A 197 1.52 -21.05 10.48
N ILE A 198 1.38 -20.85 9.18
CA ILE A 198 0.98 -21.88 8.24
C ILE A 198 2.02 -22.99 8.18
N TYR A 199 3.31 -22.64 8.12
CA TYR A 199 4.38 -23.65 8.19
C TYR A 199 4.35 -24.42 9.49
N ALA A 200 4.14 -23.76 10.62
CA ALA A 200 4.08 -24.38 11.94
C ALA A 200 2.93 -25.40 12.08
N HIS A 201 1.82 -25.16 11.38
CA HIS A 201 0.60 -25.97 11.40
C HIS A 201 0.36 -26.75 10.11
N ALA A 202 1.42 -27.00 9.32
CA ALA A 202 1.29 -27.67 8.03
C ALA A 202 0.57 -29.03 8.13
N LYS A 203 0.82 -29.78 9.20
CA LYS A 203 0.19 -31.07 9.44
C LYS A 203 -1.29 -30.94 9.77
N GLU A 204 -1.65 -30.03 10.67
CA GLU A 204 -3.03 -29.77 11.07
C GLU A 204 -3.88 -29.26 9.90
N LEU A 205 -3.27 -28.46 9.01
CA LEU A 205 -3.89 -28.00 7.77
C LEU A 205 -4.13 -29.16 6.81
N GLU A 206 -3.17 -30.06 6.65
CA GLU A 206 -3.31 -31.27 5.80
C GLU A 206 -4.40 -32.22 6.34
N GLU A 207 -4.47 -32.38 7.67
CA GLU A 207 -5.50 -33.18 8.36
C GLU A 207 -6.87 -32.48 8.39
N GLY A 208 -6.95 -31.19 8.00
CA GLY A 208 -8.19 -30.40 8.01
C GLY A 208 -8.73 -30.09 9.42
N THR A 209 -7.86 -30.15 10.44
CA THR A 209 -8.23 -29.86 11.85
C THR A 209 -8.18 -28.37 12.18
N VAL A 210 -7.53 -27.57 11.35
CA VAL A 210 -7.50 -26.10 11.39
C VAL A 210 -7.63 -25.54 9.98
N THR A 211 -8.04 -24.29 9.87
CA THR A 211 -8.13 -23.55 8.58
C THR A 211 -7.09 -22.45 8.50
N VAL A 212 -6.73 -22.05 7.26
CA VAL A 212 -5.86 -20.90 7.03
C VAL A 212 -6.46 -19.63 7.63
N GLU A 213 -7.78 -19.45 7.52
CA GLU A 213 -8.49 -18.28 8.05
C GLU A 213 -8.37 -18.18 9.58
N GLU A 214 -8.54 -19.28 10.29
CA GLU A 214 -8.34 -19.36 11.75
C GLU A 214 -6.90 -19.00 12.13
N LEU A 215 -5.91 -19.61 11.49
CA LEU A 215 -4.50 -19.36 11.78
C LEU A 215 -4.09 -17.90 11.50
N MET A 216 -4.53 -17.35 10.37
CA MET A 216 -4.19 -15.99 9.98
C MET A 216 -4.82 -14.92 10.89
N ASN A 217 -5.84 -15.26 11.64
CA ASN A 217 -6.56 -14.37 12.56
C ASN A 217 -6.35 -14.72 14.04
N ASP A 218 -5.50 -15.71 14.36
CA ASP A 218 -5.11 -15.99 15.73
C ASP A 218 -3.95 -15.08 16.18
N TYR A 219 -4.28 -14.11 17.02
CA TYR A 219 -3.30 -13.19 17.63
C TYR A 219 -3.03 -13.53 19.10
N SER A 220 -3.30 -14.76 19.54
CA SER A 220 -2.99 -15.20 20.89
C SER A 220 -1.49 -15.12 21.16
N PRO A 221 -1.06 -14.92 22.42
CA PRO A 221 0.34 -14.95 22.78
C PRO A 221 1.04 -16.22 22.32
N ARG A 222 0.35 -17.38 22.39
CA ARG A 222 0.88 -18.66 21.95
C ARG A 222 1.16 -18.71 20.45
N ALA A 223 0.22 -18.20 19.62
CA ALA A 223 0.41 -18.13 18.17
C ALA A 223 1.56 -17.19 17.80
N MET A 224 1.64 -16.03 18.48
CA MET A 224 2.72 -15.07 18.27
C MET A 224 4.09 -15.64 18.65
N GLU A 225 4.22 -16.32 19.78
CA GLU A 225 5.46 -17.00 20.20
C GLU A 225 5.87 -18.11 19.22
N LEU A 226 4.89 -18.85 18.69
CA LEU A 226 5.13 -19.90 17.71
C LEU A 226 5.62 -19.31 16.37
N ALA A 227 4.99 -18.27 15.88
CA ALA A 227 5.41 -17.57 14.68
C ALA A 227 6.82 -16.97 14.84
N GLU A 228 7.08 -16.30 15.97
CA GLU A 228 8.41 -15.77 16.31
C GLU A 228 9.49 -16.86 16.28
N LYS A 229 9.22 -18.02 16.87
CA LYS A 229 10.14 -19.18 16.85
C LYS A 229 10.52 -19.53 15.41
N TYR A 230 9.53 -19.76 14.56
CA TYR A 230 9.79 -20.19 13.18
C TYR A 230 10.40 -19.09 12.31
N LEU A 231 10.06 -17.82 12.53
CA LEU A 231 10.74 -16.71 11.87
C LEU A 231 12.20 -16.56 12.28
N LYS A 232 12.53 -16.81 13.56
CA LYS A 232 13.93 -16.88 14.01
C LYS A 232 14.71 -18.02 13.36
N GLU A 233 14.08 -19.17 13.18
CA GLU A 233 14.65 -20.30 12.47
C GLU A 233 14.86 -20.02 10.97
N LEU A 234 13.94 -19.28 10.36
CA LEU A 234 13.99 -18.88 8.96
C LEU A 234 15.06 -17.80 8.69
N LYS A 235 15.25 -16.87 9.62
CA LYS A 235 16.08 -15.68 9.46
C LYS A 235 17.46 -15.94 8.81
N PRO A 236 18.23 -16.99 9.15
CA PRO A 236 19.52 -17.27 8.52
C PRO A 236 19.45 -17.63 7.03
N ASN A 237 18.26 -18.01 6.53
CA ASN A 237 18.05 -18.32 5.11
C ASN A 237 17.77 -17.06 4.29
N ILE A 238 17.31 -15.98 4.95
CA ILE A 238 16.82 -14.77 4.29
C ILE A 238 18.01 -13.93 3.80
N ALA A 239 18.00 -13.61 2.50
CA ALA A 239 18.91 -12.65 1.88
C ALA A 239 18.43 -11.20 2.03
N GLY A 240 17.12 -10.99 2.15
CA GLY A 240 16.52 -9.67 2.33
C GLY A 240 15.01 -9.74 2.50
N TRP A 241 14.47 -8.70 3.14
CA TRP A 241 13.04 -8.40 3.18
C TRP A 241 12.76 -7.42 2.06
N GLU A 242 11.81 -7.74 1.19
CA GLU A 242 11.58 -6.97 -0.02
C GLU A 242 10.18 -6.38 -0.08
N ALA A 243 10.08 -5.13 -0.47
CA ALA A 243 8.82 -4.49 -0.81
C ALA A 243 8.49 -4.73 -2.30
N ASP A 244 9.32 -4.20 -3.20
CA ASP A 244 9.09 -4.25 -4.66
C ASP A 244 10.34 -4.64 -5.49
N PHE A 245 11.50 -4.79 -4.86
CA PHE A 245 12.75 -5.10 -5.58
C PHE A 245 12.99 -6.61 -5.82
N GLY A 246 12.12 -7.48 -5.32
CA GLY A 246 12.29 -8.94 -5.39
C GLY A 246 12.41 -9.44 -6.83
N LYS A 247 11.62 -8.90 -7.76
CA LYS A 247 11.67 -9.23 -9.19
C LYS A 247 13.06 -9.00 -9.78
N GLU A 248 13.67 -7.88 -9.46
CA GLU A 248 15.01 -7.53 -9.93
C GLU A 248 16.10 -8.44 -9.34
N MET A 249 16.01 -8.75 -8.06
CA MET A 249 16.94 -9.67 -7.38
C MET A 249 16.88 -11.08 -7.99
N MET A 250 15.67 -11.56 -8.30
CA MET A 250 15.45 -12.86 -8.94
C MET A 250 16.03 -12.88 -10.37
N THR A 251 15.75 -11.88 -11.19
CA THR A 251 16.26 -11.81 -12.58
C THR A 251 17.77 -11.68 -12.65
N LYS A 252 18.40 -11.05 -11.64
CA LYS A 252 19.86 -10.93 -11.50
C LYS A 252 20.52 -12.14 -10.81
N ASN A 253 19.79 -13.22 -10.55
CA ASN A 253 20.26 -14.44 -9.85
C ASN A 253 20.84 -14.18 -8.44
N LYS A 254 20.48 -13.07 -7.82
CA LYS A 254 20.90 -12.76 -6.45
C LYS A 254 20.05 -13.49 -5.41
N ALA A 255 18.81 -13.79 -5.72
CA ALA A 255 17.92 -14.67 -4.99
C ALA A 255 17.40 -15.80 -5.89
N TRP A 256 16.98 -16.90 -5.29
CA TRP A 256 16.46 -18.09 -6.00
C TRP A 256 15.04 -18.44 -5.60
N LEU A 257 14.62 -18.01 -4.42
CA LEU A 257 13.27 -18.14 -3.87
C LEU A 257 12.82 -16.76 -3.39
N ASN A 258 11.56 -16.43 -3.63
CA ASN A 258 10.93 -15.23 -3.10
C ASN A 258 9.49 -15.54 -2.70
N MET A 259 9.16 -15.30 -1.42
CA MET A 259 7.79 -15.26 -0.95
C MET A 259 7.25 -13.87 -1.26
N THR A 260 6.27 -13.79 -2.17
CA THR A 260 5.78 -12.51 -2.71
C THR A 260 4.32 -12.60 -3.15
N TRP A 261 3.76 -11.48 -3.47
CA TRP A 261 2.43 -11.34 -4.07
C TRP A 261 2.45 -11.54 -5.58
#